data_bf7cb168ac6de2de5fee3ccf8f646fe0
#
_entry.id   bf7cb168ac6de2de5fee3ccf8f646fe0
#
_cell.length_a   1.000
_cell.length_b   1.000
_cell.length_c   1.000
_cell.angle_alpha   90.00
_cell.angle_beta   90.00
_cell.angle_gamma   90.00
#
_symmetry.space_group_name_H-M   'P 1'
#
loop_
_entity.id
_entity.type
_entity.pdbx_description
1 polymer ?
#
loop_
_entity_poly.entity_id
_entity_poly.type
_entity_poly.pdbx_seq_one_letter_code
_entity_poly.pdbx_strand_id
1 'polypeptide(L)'
;FSNEKKRFLATFIKSVKYKEKLAINDVSFSVKKGEAVALFGRNGAGKSTILKMITGVSYPTYGYINVKGRVGALLELTAGFDLEFSGRENIYLKGQLIGMTNKEIENVESEIVEFAEVGEYIDQPVRTYSSGMKARLGFAINVCIRPDILIVDEALSVGDAKFKKKCVAKIKEMIQKYETTLLFVTHVTNTAKEFCDRGIVLRSGKVLYDGEIDEAIYWYEESLKRKEAGRTTRVTSESENRIKNSVEFKSRQMFGIIIILTILIIGIGVLYSILGS
;
A
#
# COMPACT_ATOMS: atom_id res chain seq x y z
N PHE A 1 4.85 -18.56 2.16
CA PHE A 1 5.88 -19.60 2.15
C PHE A 1 7.25 -18.97 2.31
N SER A 2 7.92 -19.23 3.42
CA SER A 2 9.24 -18.66 3.74
C SER A 2 10.42 -19.52 3.23
N ASN A 3 10.17 -20.57 2.44
CA ASN A 3 11.25 -21.45 2.00
C ASN A 3 10.88 -22.17 0.68
N GLU A 4 11.67 -22.00 -0.37
CA GLU A 4 11.45 -22.61 -1.69
C GLU A 4 11.38 -24.14 -1.65
N LYS A 5 12.17 -24.78 -0.77
CA LYS A 5 12.12 -26.24 -0.55
C LYS A 5 10.73 -26.72 -0.09
N LYS A 6 9.99 -25.92 0.71
CA LYS A 6 8.62 -26.25 1.14
C LYS A 6 7.62 -26.11 -0.01
N ARG A 7 7.86 -25.18 -0.96
CA ARG A 7 7.01 -25.04 -2.16
C ARG A 7 7.15 -26.26 -3.07
N PHE A 8 8.37 -26.74 -3.27
CA PHE A 8 8.63 -27.90 -4.10
C PHE A 8 8.03 -29.19 -3.50
N LEU A 9 8.18 -29.42 -2.18
CA LEU A 9 7.53 -30.53 -1.50
C LEU A 9 6.00 -30.44 -1.54
N ALA A 10 5.44 -29.25 -1.47
CA ALA A 10 3.99 -29.04 -1.51
C ALA A 10 3.35 -29.46 -2.84
N THR A 11 4.12 -29.47 -3.93
CA THR A 11 3.66 -29.92 -5.24
C THR A 11 3.44 -31.44 -5.30
N PHE A 12 4.14 -32.22 -4.44
CA PHE A 12 4.08 -33.68 -4.39
C PHE A 12 3.17 -34.23 -3.27
N ILE A 13 2.83 -33.40 -2.26
CA ILE A 13 2.02 -33.82 -1.12
C ILE A 13 0.63 -33.20 -1.22
N LYS A 14 -0.37 -33.96 -1.61
CA LYS A 14 -1.78 -33.57 -1.79
C LYS A 14 -2.48 -33.00 -0.52
N SER A 15 -1.77 -32.81 0.58
CA SER A 15 -2.32 -32.46 1.91
C SER A 15 -1.75 -31.18 2.52
N VAL A 16 -1.27 -30.23 1.72
CA VAL A 16 -0.87 -28.93 2.26
C VAL A 16 -2.12 -28.08 2.46
N LYS A 17 -2.57 -27.92 3.70
CA LYS A 17 -3.62 -26.96 4.05
C LYS A 17 -3.10 -25.53 3.81
N TYR A 18 -3.53 -24.92 2.72
CA TYR A 18 -3.30 -23.50 2.48
C TYR A 18 -4.21 -22.70 3.40
N LYS A 19 -3.62 -21.77 4.12
CA LYS A 19 -4.41 -20.75 4.83
C LYS A 19 -4.73 -19.65 3.83
N GLU A 20 -5.92 -19.71 3.27
CA GLU A 20 -6.43 -18.65 2.41
C GLU A 20 -6.57 -17.36 3.20
N LYS A 21 -6.08 -16.26 2.63
CA LYS A 21 -6.25 -14.92 3.17
C LYS A 21 -6.96 -14.09 2.12
N LEU A 22 -8.21 -13.78 2.37
CA LEU A 22 -8.96 -12.86 1.54
C LEU A 22 -8.34 -11.44 1.68
N ALA A 23 -7.88 -10.89 0.58
CA ALA A 23 -7.39 -9.52 0.52
C ALA A 23 -8.55 -8.52 0.51
N ILE A 24 -9.64 -8.89 -0.19
CA ILE A 24 -10.91 -8.18 -0.27
C ILE A 24 -11.99 -9.19 0.09
N ASN A 25 -12.96 -8.79 0.91
CA ASN A 25 -14.04 -9.62 1.37
C ASN A 25 -15.34 -8.84 1.38
N ASP A 26 -16.18 -9.05 0.36
CA ASP A 26 -17.49 -8.43 0.21
C ASP A 26 -17.41 -6.90 0.19
N VAL A 27 -16.72 -6.36 -0.81
CA VAL A 27 -16.59 -4.93 -1.07
C VAL A 27 -17.44 -4.57 -2.29
N SER A 28 -18.38 -3.66 -2.12
CA SER A 28 -19.21 -3.12 -3.19
C SER A 28 -19.26 -1.60 -3.06
N PHE A 29 -18.95 -0.89 -4.12
CA PHE A 29 -19.13 0.55 -4.26
C PHE A 29 -19.22 0.94 -5.73
N SER A 30 -19.72 2.11 -6.00
CA SER A 30 -19.74 2.69 -7.36
C SER A 30 -19.23 4.13 -7.31
N VAL A 31 -18.56 4.55 -8.38
CA VAL A 31 -18.09 5.93 -8.57
C VAL A 31 -18.73 6.46 -9.85
N LYS A 32 -19.35 7.62 -9.77
CA LYS A 32 -20.01 8.25 -10.92
C LYS A 32 -18.97 8.94 -11.80
N LYS A 33 -19.29 9.13 -13.08
CA LYS A 33 -18.45 9.93 -13.97
C LYS A 33 -18.28 11.36 -13.42
N GLY A 34 -17.06 11.86 -13.44
CA GLY A 34 -16.72 13.19 -12.91
C GLY A 34 -16.66 13.29 -11.38
N GLU A 35 -16.94 12.20 -10.66
CA GLU A 35 -16.86 12.18 -9.20
C GLU A 35 -15.42 12.04 -8.73
N ALA A 36 -15.03 12.80 -7.69
CA ALA A 36 -13.75 12.67 -7.02
C ALA A 36 -13.94 11.97 -5.67
N VAL A 37 -13.36 10.79 -5.52
CA VAL A 37 -13.53 9.92 -4.36
C VAL A 37 -12.20 9.60 -3.72
N ALA A 38 -12.08 9.83 -2.41
CA ALA A 38 -10.92 9.42 -1.63
C ALA A 38 -11.06 7.97 -1.15
N LEU A 39 -10.01 7.17 -1.29
CA LEU A 39 -9.94 5.80 -0.78
C LEU A 39 -8.97 5.73 0.39
N PHE A 40 -9.52 5.66 1.59
CA PHE A 40 -8.77 5.55 2.83
C PHE A 40 -8.62 4.10 3.28
N GLY A 41 -7.57 3.84 4.03
CA GLY A 41 -7.37 2.55 4.68
C GLY A 41 -5.90 2.33 5.01
N ARG A 42 -5.64 1.55 6.05
CA ARG A 42 -4.27 1.20 6.49
C ARG A 42 -3.55 0.30 5.48
N ASN A 43 -2.23 0.15 5.66
CA ASN A 43 -1.47 -0.84 4.92
C ASN A 43 -2.05 -2.24 5.15
N GLY A 44 -2.32 -2.96 4.05
CA GLY A 44 -2.99 -4.26 4.06
C GLY A 44 -4.52 -4.21 4.19
N ALA A 45 -5.17 -3.04 4.10
CA ALA A 45 -6.63 -2.92 4.09
C ALA A 45 -7.27 -3.41 2.78
N GLY A 46 -6.48 -3.58 1.71
CA GLY A 46 -6.96 -4.04 0.40
C GLY A 46 -6.90 -2.97 -0.71
N LYS A 47 -6.49 -1.74 -0.42
CA LYS A 47 -6.43 -0.63 -1.39
C LYS A 47 -5.71 -1.03 -2.69
N SER A 48 -4.46 -1.46 -2.59
CA SER A 48 -3.65 -1.85 -3.77
C SER A 48 -4.26 -3.03 -4.54
N THR A 49 -4.99 -3.92 -3.88
CA THR A 49 -5.71 -5.02 -4.55
C THR A 49 -6.86 -4.48 -5.38
N ILE A 50 -7.66 -3.54 -4.83
CA ILE A 50 -8.74 -2.88 -5.56
C ILE A 50 -8.17 -2.12 -6.76
N LEU A 51 -7.08 -1.36 -6.57
CA LEU A 51 -6.45 -0.60 -7.65
C LEU A 51 -5.97 -1.50 -8.79
N LYS A 52 -5.32 -2.61 -8.48
CA LYS A 52 -4.89 -3.60 -9.49
C LYS A 52 -6.07 -4.21 -10.25
N MET A 53 -7.21 -4.36 -9.62
CA MET A 53 -8.41 -4.84 -10.29
C MET A 53 -9.05 -3.76 -11.18
N ILE A 54 -9.08 -2.50 -10.73
CA ILE A 54 -9.59 -1.37 -11.53
C ILE A 54 -8.69 -1.12 -12.76
N THR A 55 -7.37 -1.26 -12.62
CA THR A 55 -6.42 -1.12 -13.73
C THR A 55 -6.31 -2.36 -14.63
N GLY A 56 -7.07 -3.43 -14.36
CA GLY A 56 -7.06 -4.66 -15.14
C GLY A 56 -5.83 -5.56 -14.94
N VAL A 57 -4.95 -5.24 -13.98
CA VAL A 57 -3.75 -6.05 -13.66
C VAL A 57 -4.11 -7.36 -12.96
N SER A 58 -5.26 -7.40 -12.28
CA SER A 58 -5.77 -8.61 -11.64
C SER A 58 -7.29 -8.68 -11.71
N TYR A 59 -7.85 -9.88 -11.52
CA TYR A 59 -9.29 -10.12 -11.55
C TYR A 59 -9.79 -10.54 -10.17
N PRO A 60 -11.05 -10.23 -9.81
CA PRO A 60 -11.65 -10.72 -8.58
C PRO A 60 -11.86 -12.24 -8.66
N THR A 61 -11.68 -12.95 -7.54
CA THR A 61 -11.99 -14.38 -7.45
C THR A 61 -13.50 -14.62 -7.49
N TYR A 62 -14.28 -13.72 -6.89
CA TYR A 62 -15.74 -13.71 -6.92
C TYR A 62 -16.23 -12.27 -7.13
N GLY A 63 -17.40 -12.13 -7.75
CA GLY A 63 -17.97 -10.83 -8.09
C GLY A 63 -17.45 -10.31 -9.43
N TYR A 64 -17.62 -9.02 -9.66
CA TYR A 64 -17.21 -8.36 -10.91
C TYR A 64 -16.76 -6.92 -10.66
N ILE A 65 -15.97 -6.40 -11.57
CA ILE A 65 -15.61 -4.99 -11.65
C ILE A 65 -15.97 -4.50 -13.05
N ASN A 66 -16.66 -3.38 -13.12
CA ASN A 66 -17.01 -2.73 -14.36
C ASN A 66 -16.38 -1.33 -14.39
N VAL A 67 -15.43 -1.13 -15.29
CA VAL A 67 -14.73 0.13 -15.51
C VAL A 67 -15.06 0.62 -16.91
N LYS A 68 -15.55 1.85 -17.03
CA LYS A 68 -15.93 2.45 -18.32
C LYS A 68 -15.00 3.62 -18.62
N GLY A 69 -14.27 3.53 -19.71
CA GLY A 69 -13.34 4.56 -20.16
C GLY A 69 -11.87 4.20 -19.95
N ARG A 70 -11.00 5.11 -20.36
CA ARG A 70 -9.55 4.98 -20.25
C ARG A 70 -9.09 5.28 -18.82
N VAL A 71 -8.25 4.44 -18.25
CA VAL A 71 -7.72 4.59 -16.88
C VAL A 71 -6.27 5.08 -16.95
N GLY A 72 -6.01 6.24 -16.40
CA GLY A 72 -4.67 6.73 -16.09
C GLY A 72 -4.33 6.46 -14.62
N ALA A 73 -3.14 5.94 -14.34
CA ALA A 73 -2.73 5.66 -12.96
C ALA A 73 -1.37 6.27 -12.64
N LEU A 74 -1.32 7.06 -11.58
CA LEU A 74 -0.09 7.67 -11.06
C LEU A 74 0.60 6.80 -10.00
N LEU A 75 0.22 5.50 -9.90
CA LEU A 75 0.75 4.54 -8.92
C LEU A 75 2.23 4.23 -9.14
N GLU A 76 2.60 4.07 -10.40
CA GLU A 76 3.96 3.76 -10.86
C GLU A 76 4.25 4.60 -12.11
N LEU A 77 4.69 5.84 -11.91
CA LEU A 77 4.86 6.83 -12.97
C LEU A 77 5.74 6.35 -14.13
N THR A 78 6.73 5.53 -13.82
CA THR A 78 7.70 5.00 -14.80
C THR A 78 7.37 3.58 -15.26
N ALA A 79 6.29 2.98 -14.77
CA ALA A 79 5.87 1.66 -15.26
C ALA A 79 5.52 1.74 -16.76
N GLY A 80 6.00 0.74 -17.50
CA GLY A 80 5.81 0.67 -18.95
C GLY A 80 6.73 1.60 -19.77
N PHE A 81 7.73 2.26 -19.15
CA PHE A 81 8.79 2.92 -19.90
C PHE A 81 9.77 1.88 -20.44
N ASP A 82 10.12 2.02 -21.71
CA ASP A 82 11.32 1.40 -22.26
C ASP A 82 12.51 2.35 -22.04
N LEU A 83 13.53 1.88 -21.35
CA LEU A 83 14.68 2.71 -20.98
C LEU A 83 15.61 3.02 -22.16
N GLU A 84 15.57 2.21 -23.22
CA GLU A 84 16.35 2.42 -24.44
C GLU A 84 15.67 3.41 -25.40
N PHE A 85 14.35 3.59 -25.25
CA PHE A 85 13.60 4.58 -26.01
C PHE A 85 13.82 5.98 -25.45
N SER A 86 13.74 6.98 -26.35
CA SER A 86 13.70 8.39 -25.98
C SER A 86 12.44 8.73 -25.16
N GLY A 87 12.43 9.89 -24.52
CA GLY A 87 11.24 10.38 -23.83
C GLY A 87 10.04 10.49 -24.78
N ARG A 88 10.27 10.97 -26.02
CA ARG A 88 9.26 11.10 -27.05
C ARG A 88 8.68 9.75 -27.46
N GLU A 89 9.50 8.75 -27.72
CA GLU A 89 9.04 7.40 -28.03
C GLU A 89 8.26 6.78 -26.87
N ASN A 90 8.64 7.07 -25.63
CA ASN A 90 7.89 6.62 -24.45
C ASN A 90 6.51 7.31 -24.31
N ILE A 91 6.34 8.55 -24.81
CA ILE A 91 5.03 9.20 -24.89
C ILE A 91 4.12 8.37 -25.79
N TYR A 92 4.60 7.98 -26.98
CA TYR A 92 3.83 7.15 -27.93
C TYR A 92 3.55 5.76 -27.35
N LEU A 93 4.56 5.10 -26.81
CA LEU A 93 4.41 3.79 -26.19
C LEU A 93 3.32 3.78 -25.12
N LYS A 94 3.36 4.73 -24.18
CA LYS A 94 2.36 4.82 -23.12
C LYS A 94 0.97 5.21 -23.63
N GLY A 95 0.89 6.13 -24.57
CA GLY A 95 -0.37 6.51 -25.20
C GLY A 95 -1.07 5.31 -25.86
N GLN A 96 -0.31 4.52 -26.62
CA GLN A 96 -0.82 3.31 -27.28
C GLN A 96 -1.25 2.23 -26.26
N LEU A 97 -0.50 2.04 -25.18
CA LEU A 97 -0.84 1.07 -24.11
C LEU A 97 -2.20 1.37 -23.45
N ILE A 98 -2.62 2.62 -23.39
CA ILE A 98 -3.93 3.02 -22.86
C ILE A 98 -5.00 3.20 -23.97
N GLY A 99 -4.68 2.78 -25.20
CA GLY A 99 -5.63 2.71 -26.32
C GLY A 99 -5.80 4.02 -27.09
N MET A 100 -4.80 4.93 -27.08
CA MET A 100 -4.80 6.09 -27.97
C MET A 100 -4.28 5.74 -29.36
N THR A 101 -4.82 6.41 -30.37
CA THR A 101 -4.28 6.41 -31.73
C THR A 101 -3.08 7.36 -31.81
N ASN A 102 -2.19 7.18 -32.78
CA ASN A 102 -1.04 8.07 -32.99
C ASN A 102 -1.46 9.53 -33.14
N LYS A 103 -2.57 9.78 -33.85
CA LYS A 103 -3.11 11.13 -34.03
C LYS A 103 -3.58 11.79 -32.73
N GLU A 104 -4.17 11.01 -31.83
CA GLU A 104 -4.55 11.51 -30.51
C GLU A 104 -3.29 11.85 -29.68
N ILE A 105 -2.23 11.04 -29.80
CA ILE A 105 -0.96 11.26 -29.09
C ILE A 105 -0.26 12.51 -29.63
N GLU A 106 -0.17 12.66 -30.96
CA GLU A 106 0.40 13.84 -31.63
C GLU A 106 -0.26 15.15 -31.14
N ASN A 107 -1.58 15.15 -30.95
CA ASN A 107 -2.31 16.33 -30.48
C ASN A 107 -1.95 16.78 -29.06
N VAL A 108 -1.44 15.87 -28.21
CA VAL A 108 -1.10 16.16 -26.81
C VAL A 108 0.40 16.11 -26.53
N GLU A 109 1.21 15.68 -27.48
CA GLU A 109 2.65 15.51 -27.34
C GLU A 109 3.34 16.79 -26.89
N SER A 110 3.06 17.91 -27.56
CA SER A 110 3.64 19.21 -27.20
C SER A 110 3.29 19.63 -25.77
N GLU A 111 2.04 19.40 -25.35
CA GLU A 111 1.57 19.68 -23.98
C GLU A 111 2.33 18.82 -22.96
N ILE A 112 2.55 17.52 -23.29
CA ILE A 112 3.31 16.61 -22.43
C ILE A 112 4.76 17.07 -22.27
N VAL A 113 5.43 17.40 -23.37
CA VAL A 113 6.84 17.84 -23.38
C VAL A 113 7.01 19.14 -22.57
N GLU A 114 6.14 20.12 -22.79
CA GLU A 114 6.14 21.38 -22.05
C GLU A 114 5.84 21.16 -20.56
N PHE A 115 4.88 20.31 -20.24
CA PHE A 115 4.54 20.02 -18.86
C PHE A 115 5.66 19.30 -18.11
N ALA A 116 6.34 18.35 -18.75
CA ALA A 116 7.40 17.54 -18.15
C ALA A 116 8.64 18.33 -17.78
N GLU A 117 8.91 19.45 -18.47
CA GLU A 117 10.08 20.32 -18.26
C GLU A 117 11.41 19.52 -18.30
N VAL A 118 11.53 18.57 -19.23
CA VAL A 118 12.76 17.78 -19.42
C VAL A 118 13.71 18.37 -20.45
N GLY A 119 13.31 19.44 -21.14
CA GLY A 119 14.13 20.17 -22.13
C GLY A 119 14.59 19.26 -23.28
N GLU A 120 15.84 19.44 -23.70
CA GLU A 120 16.45 18.71 -24.82
C GLU A 120 16.61 17.21 -24.56
N TYR A 121 16.45 16.77 -23.32
CA TYR A 121 16.49 15.34 -22.99
C TYR A 121 15.32 14.57 -23.59
N ILE A 122 14.26 15.23 -24.07
CA ILE A 122 13.07 14.54 -24.59
C ILE A 122 13.42 13.58 -25.74
N ASP A 123 14.44 13.88 -26.51
CA ASP A 123 14.92 13.07 -27.64
C ASP A 123 16.09 12.14 -27.26
N GLN A 124 16.48 12.08 -25.97
CA GLN A 124 17.50 11.20 -25.45
C GLN A 124 16.86 9.94 -24.83
N PRO A 125 17.57 8.79 -24.79
CA PRO A 125 17.11 7.58 -24.14
C PRO A 125 16.78 7.80 -22.65
N VAL A 126 15.64 7.29 -22.19
CA VAL A 126 15.15 7.49 -20.81
C VAL A 126 16.12 6.92 -19.76
N ARG A 127 16.99 5.96 -20.11
CA ARG A 127 18.06 5.49 -19.21
C ARG A 127 19.00 6.60 -18.74
N THR A 128 19.16 7.68 -19.53
CA THR A 128 20.00 8.84 -19.18
C THR A 128 19.33 9.84 -18.24
N TYR A 129 18.00 9.71 -18.02
CA TYR A 129 17.24 10.62 -17.19
C TYR A 129 17.51 10.42 -15.71
N SER A 130 17.53 11.51 -14.95
CA SER A 130 17.45 11.45 -13.49
C SER A 130 16.11 10.84 -13.05
N SER A 131 16.02 10.36 -11.81
CA SER A 131 14.76 9.85 -11.25
C SER A 131 13.66 10.91 -11.28
N GLY A 132 14.00 12.18 -11.02
CA GLY A 132 13.09 13.31 -11.10
C GLY A 132 12.56 13.55 -12.52
N MET A 133 13.42 13.52 -13.55
CA MET A 133 13.00 13.65 -14.95
C MET A 133 12.08 12.53 -15.39
N LYS A 134 12.40 11.28 -15.03
CA LYS A 134 11.54 10.12 -15.30
C LYS A 134 10.15 10.30 -14.68
N ALA A 135 10.12 10.73 -13.43
CA ALA A 135 8.87 10.92 -12.71
C ALA A 135 8.06 12.11 -13.28
N ARG A 136 8.70 13.20 -13.67
CA ARG A 136 8.05 14.36 -14.34
C ARG A 136 7.44 13.94 -15.68
N LEU A 137 8.18 13.22 -16.51
CA LEU A 137 7.68 12.73 -17.80
C LEU A 137 6.52 11.74 -17.59
N GLY A 138 6.66 10.79 -16.68
CA GLY A 138 5.61 9.83 -16.37
C GLY A 138 4.33 10.48 -15.85
N PHE A 139 4.45 11.50 -15.00
CA PHE A 139 3.31 12.30 -14.56
C PHE A 139 2.67 13.06 -15.72
N ALA A 140 3.47 13.78 -16.50
CA ALA A 140 2.99 14.57 -17.64
C ALA A 140 2.18 13.72 -18.63
N ILE A 141 2.70 12.55 -18.99
CA ILE A 141 1.98 11.62 -19.87
C ILE A 141 0.61 11.29 -19.26
N ASN A 142 0.56 10.80 -18.02
CA ASN A 142 -0.69 10.32 -17.40
C ASN A 142 -1.77 11.41 -17.27
N VAL A 143 -1.39 12.70 -17.13
CA VAL A 143 -2.37 13.77 -16.96
C VAL A 143 -2.73 14.46 -18.28
N CYS A 144 -1.79 14.61 -19.22
CA CYS A 144 -2.05 15.32 -20.49
C CYS A 144 -2.80 14.47 -21.51
N ILE A 145 -2.75 13.13 -21.41
CA ILE A 145 -3.56 12.22 -22.21
C ILE A 145 -5.05 12.21 -21.84
N ARG A 146 -5.43 12.94 -20.78
CA ARG A 146 -6.81 13.16 -20.34
C ARG A 146 -7.62 11.86 -20.23
N PRO A 147 -7.27 10.95 -19.32
CA PRO A 147 -8.02 9.73 -19.09
C PRO A 147 -9.42 10.04 -18.53
N ASP A 148 -10.39 9.14 -18.77
CA ASP A 148 -11.72 9.24 -18.17
C ASP A 148 -11.69 9.04 -16.65
N ILE A 149 -10.76 8.21 -16.19
CA ILE A 149 -10.54 7.89 -14.78
C ILE A 149 -9.07 8.09 -14.45
N LEU A 150 -8.79 8.93 -13.47
CA LEU A 150 -7.44 9.14 -12.94
C LEU A 150 -7.32 8.52 -11.54
N ILE A 151 -6.38 7.59 -11.40
CA ILE A 151 -6.03 7.02 -10.10
C ILE A 151 -4.77 7.72 -9.60
N VAL A 152 -4.87 8.34 -8.43
CA VAL A 152 -3.75 9.03 -7.77
C VAL A 152 -3.48 8.32 -6.45
N ASP A 153 -2.26 7.83 -6.27
CA ASP A 153 -1.73 7.40 -4.98
C ASP A 153 -0.77 8.48 -4.46
N GLU A 154 -0.23 8.35 -3.29
CA GLU A 154 0.72 9.27 -2.64
C GLU A 154 1.79 9.90 -3.55
N ALA A 155 1.81 9.52 -4.82
CA ALA A 155 2.71 9.97 -5.89
C ALA A 155 2.69 11.48 -6.22
N LEU A 156 1.84 12.30 -5.56
CA LEU A 156 1.92 13.78 -5.67
C LEU A 156 3.19 14.38 -5.06
N SER A 157 4.08 13.56 -4.52
CA SER A 157 5.39 13.97 -3.98
C SER A 157 6.50 14.03 -5.03
N VAL A 158 6.15 14.11 -6.32
CA VAL A 158 7.10 14.13 -7.45
C VAL A 158 7.68 15.51 -7.68
N GLY A 159 8.99 15.57 -7.86
CA GLY A 159 9.70 16.79 -8.22
C GLY A 159 9.88 17.77 -7.06
N ASP A 160 10.21 19.01 -7.40
CA ASP A 160 10.33 20.11 -6.45
C ASP A 160 8.97 20.73 -6.09
N ALA A 161 8.97 21.69 -5.16
CA ALA A 161 7.75 22.33 -4.69
C ALA A 161 6.99 23.09 -5.81
N LYS A 162 7.70 23.60 -6.83
CA LYS A 162 7.10 24.28 -7.97
C LYS A 162 6.36 23.29 -8.86
N PHE A 163 7.01 22.18 -9.18
CA PHE A 163 6.39 21.12 -9.99
C PHE A 163 5.20 20.48 -9.27
N LYS A 164 5.30 20.26 -7.95
CA LYS A 164 4.17 19.77 -7.16
C LYS A 164 2.93 20.66 -7.26
N LYS A 165 3.10 21.99 -7.17
CA LYS A 165 1.98 22.95 -7.35
C LYS A 165 1.37 22.83 -8.75
N LYS A 166 2.21 22.67 -9.78
CA LYS A 166 1.78 22.45 -11.18
C LYS A 166 0.97 21.16 -11.33
N CYS A 167 1.41 20.07 -10.69
CA CYS A 167 0.68 18.80 -10.66
C CYS A 167 -0.71 18.94 -10.03
N VAL A 168 -0.79 19.58 -8.86
CA VAL A 168 -2.06 19.82 -8.16
C VAL A 168 -3.02 20.64 -9.02
N ALA A 169 -2.53 21.72 -9.62
CA ALA A 169 -3.33 22.57 -10.52
C ALA A 169 -3.86 21.78 -11.73
N LYS A 170 -3.03 20.90 -12.32
CA LYS A 170 -3.41 20.09 -13.46
C LYS A 170 -4.49 19.06 -13.11
N ILE A 171 -4.38 18.41 -11.96
CA ILE A 171 -5.41 17.48 -11.49
C ILE A 171 -6.74 18.21 -11.26
N LYS A 172 -6.73 19.40 -10.66
CA LYS A 172 -7.93 20.24 -10.48
C LYS A 172 -8.55 20.62 -11.83
N GLU A 173 -7.73 21.03 -12.80
CA GLU A 173 -8.19 21.30 -14.16
C GLU A 173 -8.89 20.07 -14.77
N MET A 174 -8.31 18.87 -14.60
CA MET A 174 -8.88 17.64 -15.14
C MET A 174 -10.25 17.34 -14.55
N ILE A 175 -10.43 17.50 -13.24
CA ILE A 175 -11.70 17.27 -12.58
C ILE A 175 -12.73 18.32 -13.05
N GLN A 176 -12.36 19.61 -13.04
CA GLN A 176 -13.32 20.71 -13.28
C GLN A 176 -13.68 20.90 -14.75
N LYS A 177 -12.69 20.77 -15.66
CA LYS A 177 -12.87 21.10 -17.08
C LYS A 177 -13.18 19.88 -17.94
N TYR A 178 -12.59 18.72 -17.60
CA TYR A 178 -12.72 17.50 -18.40
C TYR A 178 -13.60 16.44 -17.75
N GLU A 179 -14.22 16.73 -16.60
CA GLU A 179 -15.05 15.80 -15.84
C GLU A 179 -14.36 14.44 -15.58
N THR A 180 -13.03 14.48 -15.43
CA THR A 180 -12.25 13.28 -15.13
C THR A 180 -12.66 12.73 -13.76
N THR A 181 -13.03 11.47 -13.71
CA THR A 181 -13.32 10.77 -12.45
C THR A 181 -12.02 10.55 -11.68
N LEU A 182 -11.95 10.99 -10.42
CA LEU A 182 -10.76 10.83 -9.58
C LEU A 182 -10.96 9.75 -8.53
N LEU A 183 -10.03 8.79 -8.48
CA LEU A 183 -9.87 7.90 -7.33
C LEU A 183 -8.56 8.25 -6.62
N PHE A 184 -8.65 8.93 -5.49
CA PHE A 184 -7.53 9.45 -4.73
C PHE A 184 -7.20 8.56 -3.53
N VAL A 185 -6.08 7.86 -3.59
CA VAL A 185 -5.64 6.95 -2.52
C VAL A 185 -4.60 7.63 -1.67
N THR A 186 -4.92 7.91 -0.42
CA THR A 186 -4.02 8.66 0.45
C THR A 186 -4.25 8.33 1.93
N HIS A 187 -3.24 8.62 2.76
CA HIS A 187 -3.41 8.73 4.21
C HIS A 187 -3.35 10.18 4.69
N VAL A 188 -3.17 11.13 3.80
CA VAL A 188 -3.13 12.56 4.13
C VAL A 188 -4.53 13.14 3.97
N THR A 189 -5.25 13.25 5.07
CA THR A 189 -6.66 13.65 5.11
C THR A 189 -6.89 15.07 4.55
N ASN A 190 -5.98 16.01 4.82
CA ASN A 190 -6.09 17.38 4.30
C ASN A 190 -6.00 17.43 2.77
N THR A 191 -5.13 16.63 2.17
CA THR A 191 -5.01 16.57 0.70
C THR A 191 -6.25 15.92 0.09
N ALA A 192 -6.85 14.92 0.76
CA ALA A 192 -8.10 14.32 0.30
C ALA A 192 -9.25 15.34 0.24
N LYS A 193 -9.41 16.19 1.26
CA LYS A 193 -10.40 17.27 1.28
C LYS A 193 -10.22 18.31 0.16
N GLU A 194 -9.00 18.47 -0.32
CA GLU A 194 -8.70 19.43 -1.39
C GLU A 194 -9.27 19.01 -2.74
N PHE A 195 -9.46 17.70 -2.95
CA PHE A 195 -9.87 17.12 -4.23
C PHE A 195 -11.21 16.39 -4.20
N CYS A 196 -11.63 15.87 -3.05
CA CYS A 196 -12.72 14.91 -2.96
C CYS A 196 -13.80 15.37 -2.00
N ASP A 197 -15.06 15.19 -2.42
CA ASP A 197 -16.25 15.44 -1.60
C ASP A 197 -16.78 14.17 -0.91
N ARG A 198 -16.32 13.00 -1.38
CA ARG A 198 -16.69 11.68 -0.88
C ARG A 198 -15.46 10.86 -0.52
N GLY A 199 -15.59 10.04 0.53
CA GLY A 199 -14.55 9.12 0.93
C GLY A 199 -15.06 7.71 1.21
N ILE A 200 -14.26 6.72 0.83
CA ILE A 200 -14.48 5.29 1.12
C ILE A 200 -13.38 4.84 2.06
N VAL A 201 -13.77 4.27 3.19
CA VAL A 201 -12.82 3.76 4.20
C VAL A 201 -12.79 2.24 4.16
N LEU A 202 -11.62 1.68 3.87
CA LEU A 202 -11.39 0.23 3.87
C LEU A 202 -10.73 -0.22 5.18
N ARG A 203 -11.24 -1.31 5.73
CA ARG A 203 -10.68 -1.98 6.89
C ARG A 203 -10.70 -3.50 6.72
N SER A 204 -9.51 -4.12 6.71
CA SER A 204 -9.36 -5.60 6.63
C SER A 204 -10.14 -6.23 5.47
N GLY A 205 -10.09 -5.59 4.31
CA GLY A 205 -10.74 -6.07 3.08
C GLY A 205 -12.24 -5.80 3.00
N LYS A 206 -12.81 -4.96 3.88
CA LYS A 206 -14.22 -4.57 3.87
C LYS A 206 -14.38 -3.06 3.81
N VAL A 207 -15.49 -2.58 3.28
CA VAL A 207 -15.89 -1.18 3.41
C VAL A 207 -16.38 -0.95 4.84
N LEU A 208 -15.73 -0.01 5.53
CA LEU A 208 -16.13 0.44 6.86
C LEU A 208 -17.11 1.61 6.78
N TYR A 209 -16.87 2.51 5.83
CA TYR A 209 -17.68 3.69 5.57
C TYR A 209 -17.59 4.09 4.10
N ASP A 210 -18.66 4.62 3.55
CA ASP A 210 -18.76 5.18 2.21
C ASP A 210 -19.75 6.34 2.24
N GLY A 211 -19.26 7.56 2.06
CA GLY A 211 -20.08 8.76 2.14
C GLY A 211 -19.26 10.05 2.12
N GLU A 212 -19.76 11.08 2.73
CA GLU A 212 -19.20 12.43 2.78
C GLU A 212 -17.78 12.43 3.35
N ILE A 213 -16.93 13.30 2.81
CA ILE A 213 -15.46 13.28 3.04
C ILE A 213 -15.08 13.49 4.52
N ASP A 214 -15.77 14.40 5.23
CA ASP A 214 -15.45 14.70 6.63
C ASP A 214 -15.78 13.54 7.56
N GLU A 215 -16.92 12.86 7.32
CA GLU A 215 -17.26 11.64 8.03
C GLU A 215 -16.34 10.48 7.68
N ALA A 216 -15.94 10.34 6.40
CA ALA A 216 -14.98 9.33 5.99
C ALA A 216 -13.63 9.50 6.71
N ILE A 217 -13.16 10.73 6.86
CA ILE A 217 -11.95 11.07 7.60
C ILE A 217 -12.10 10.70 9.08
N TYR A 218 -13.23 11.04 9.70
CA TYR A 218 -13.51 10.65 11.08
C TYR A 218 -13.43 9.11 11.26
N TRP A 219 -14.11 8.35 10.40
CA TRP A 219 -14.08 6.89 10.45
C TRP A 219 -12.69 6.31 10.20
N TYR A 220 -11.92 6.92 9.31
CA TYR A 220 -10.55 6.53 9.06
C TYR A 220 -9.67 6.73 10.31
N GLU A 221 -9.70 7.91 10.93
CA GLU A 221 -8.94 8.24 12.15
C GLU A 221 -9.33 7.34 13.33
N GLU A 222 -10.63 7.11 13.54
CA GLU A 222 -11.11 6.16 14.55
C GLU A 222 -10.60 4.73 14.30
N SER A 223 -10.50 4.32 13.04
CA SER A 223 -9.93 3.02 12.67
C SER A 223 -8.46 2.88 13.05
N LEU A 224 -7.72 4.01 13.09
CA LEU A 224 -6.32 4.06 13.52
C LEU A 224 -6.20 3.89 15.04
N LYS A 225 -6.97 4.66 15.83
CA LYS A 225 -6.96 4.66 17.31
C LYS A 225 -7.29 3.30 17.90
N ARG A 226 -8.33 2.63 17.42
CA ARG A 226 -8.76 1.30 17.92
C ARG A 226 -7.69 0.21 17.82
N LYS A 227 -6.77 0.32 16.87
CA LYS A 227 -5.68 -0.67 16.73
C LYS A 227 -4.48 -0.34 17.63
N GLU A 228 -4.25 0.92 17.92
CA GLU A 228 -3.23 1.35 18.87
C GLU A 228 -3.60 0.91 20.30
N ALA A 229 -4.85 1.12 20.69
CA ALA A 229 -5.38 0.60 21.96
C ALA A 229 -5.26 -0.93 22.05
N GLY A 230 -5.61 -1.69 21.01
CA GLY A 230 -5.47 -3.14 20.97
C GLY A 230 -4.02 -3.63 20.91
N ARG A 231 -3.08 -2.81 20.45
CA ARG A 231 -1.64 -3.11 20.46
C ARG A 231 -1.02 -2.87 21.82
N THR A 232 -1.41 -1.79 22.49
CA THR A 232 -0.97 -1.46 23.85
C THR A 232 -1.41 -2.53 24.83
N THR A 233 -2.67 -2.99 24.77
CA THR A 233 -3.20 -4.07 25.62
C THR A 233 -2.47 -5.41 25.38
N ARG A 234 -2.07 -5.69 24.13
CA ARG A 234 -1.38 -6.94 23.80
C ARG A 234 0.09 -6.93 24.24
N VAL A 235 0.76 -5.78 24.14
CA VAL A 235 2.14 -5.61 24.60
C VAL A 235 2.22 -5.68 26.12
N THR A 236 1.27 -5.08 26.84
CA THR A 236 1.21 -5.17 28.31
C THR A 236 0.95 -6.60 28.76
N SER A 237 0.00 -7.34 28.16
CA SER A 237 -0.26 -8.73 28.53
C SER A 237 0.90 -9.70 28.21
N GLU A 238 1.63 -9.48 27.10
CA GLU A 238 2.82 -10.27 26.78
C GLU A 238 4.01 -9.95 27.71
N SER A 239 4.17 -8.69 28.11
CA SER A 239 5.21 -8.30 29.08
C SER A 239 4.90 -8.82 30.49
N GLU A 240 3.65 -8.76 30.94
CA GLU A 240 3.21 -9.34 32.21
C GLU A 240 3.39 -10.85 32.26
N ASN A 241 3.04 -11.58 31.17
CA ASN A 241 3.28 -13.02 31.09
C ASN A 241 4.79 -13.38 31.09
N ARG A 242 5.64 -12.59 30.43
CA ARG A 242 7.10 -12.80 30.47
C ARG A 242 7.68 -12.57 31.86
N ILE A 243 7.22 -11.52 32.57
CA ILE A 243 7.63 -11.26 33.96
C ILE A 243 7.16 -12.41 34.88
N LYS A 244 5.91 -12.85 34.76
CA LYS A 244 5.34 -13.95 35.57
C LYS A 244 6.12 -15.25 35.37
N ASN A 245 6.40 -15.62 34.13
CA ASN A 245 7.17 -16.81 33.79
C ASN A 245 8.64 -16.71 34.29
N SER A 246 9.26 -15.54 34.25
CA SER A 246 10.64 -15.34 34.73
C SER A 246 10.73 -15.44 36.25
N VAL A 247 9.72 -14.95 36.98
CA VAL A 247 9.63 -15.05 38.43
C VAL A 247 9.41 -16.51 38.89
N GLU A 248 8.52 -17.22 38.17
CA GLU A 248 8.23 -18.63 38.44
C GLU A 248 9.41 -19.55 38.15
N PHE A 249 10.18 -19.26 37.09
CA PHE A 249 11.41 -19.99 36.78
C PHE A 249 12.50 -19.78 37.83
N LYS A 250 12.73 -18.52 38.30
CA LYS A 250 13.69 -18.21 39.37
C LYS A 250 13.29 -18.87 40.71
N SER A 251 11.99 -18.89 41.05
CA SER A 251 11.54 -19.52 42.28
C SER A 251 11.77 -21.04 42.28
N ARG A 252 11.50 -21.72 41.15
CA ARG A 252 11.77 -23.16 40.97
C ARG A 252 13.26 -23.49 41.08
N GLN A 253 14.15 -22.67 40.51
CA GLN A 253 15.61 -22.85 40.65
C GLN A 253 16.05 -22.69 42.09
N MET A 254 15.56 -21.66 42.79
CA MET A 254 15.88 -21.45 44.22
C MET A 254 15.40 -22.63 45.09
N PHE A 255 14.18 -23.16 44.85
CA PHE A 255 13.69 -24.34 45.56
C PHE A 255 14.57 -25.57 45.32
N GLY A 256 15.01 -25.81 44.08
CA GLY A 256 15.93 -26.89 43.73
C GLY A 256 17.27 -26.79 44.46
N ILE A 257 17.85 -25.59 44.56
CA ILE A 257 19.11 -25.34 45.28
C ILE A 257 18.95 -25.56 46.78
N ILE A 258 17.85 -25.12 47.37
CA ILE A 258 17.56 -25.33 48.83
C ILE A 258 17.44 -26.83 49.13
N ILE A 259 16.76 -27.61 48.32
CA ILE A 259 16.62 -29.06 48.49
C ILE A 259 18.00 -29.75 48.44
N ILE A 260 18.83 -29.39 47.44
CA ILE A 260 20.19 -29.98 47.33
C ILE A 260 21.05 -29.64 48.55
N LEU A 261 21.03 -28.40 49.03
CA LEU A 261 21.76 -27.97 50.20
C LEU A 261 21.29 -28.70 51.48
N THR A 262 19.97 -28.91 51.62
CA THR A 262 19.39 -29.64 52.74
C THR A 262 19.83 -31.10 52.76
N ILE A 263 19.84 -31.76 51.60
CA ILE A 263 20.30 -33.17 51.48
C ILE A 263 21.80 -33.27 51.80
N LEU A 264 22.60 -32.31 51.35
CA LEU A 264 24.04 -32.25 51.63
C LEU A 264 24.35 -32.08 53.14
N ILE A 265 23.60 -31.22 53.83
CA ILE A 265 23.74 -31.00 55.28
C ILE A 265 23.35 -32.26 56.05
N ILE A 266 22.24 -32.95 55.67
CA ILE A 266 21.83 -34.19 56.30
C ILE A 266 22.88 -35.28 56.04
N GLY A 267 23.39 -35.41 54.82
CA GLY A 267 24.42 -36.38 54.44
C GLY A 267 25.72 -36.18 55.26
N ILE A 268 26.16 -34.96 55.45
CA ILE A 268 27.33 -34.63 56.28
C ILE A 268 27.06 -34.99 57.77
N GLY A 269 25.88 -34.68 58.28
CA GLY A 269 25.50 -35.02 59.65
C GLY A 269 25.52 -36.53 59.92
N VAL A 270 25.00 -37.31 58.96
CA VAL A 270 25.03 -38.80 59.05
C VAL A 270 26.48 -39.33 58.99
N LEU A 271 27.33 -38.74 58.14
CA LEU A 271 28.73 -39.15 58.02
C LEU A 271 29.53 -38.86 59.31
N TYR A 272 29.26 -37.70 59.96
CA TYR A 272 29.84 -37.38 61.25
C TYR A 272 29.41 -38.31 62.38
N SER A 273 28.15 -38.75 62.34
CA SER A 273 27.61 -39.72 63.32
C SER A 273 28.21 -41.13 63.16
N ILE A 274 28.60 -41.52 61.97
CA ILE A 274 29.18 -42.82 61.66
C ILE A 274 30.70 -42.86 61.97
N LEU A 275 31.42 -41.74 61.80
CA LEU A 275 32.84 -41.66 62.01
C LEU A 275 33.22 -41.31 63.46
N GLY A 276 32.30 -40.88 64.29
CA GLY A 276 32.49 -40.52 65.69
C GLY A 276 32.05 -41.58 66.71
N SER A 277 31.64 -42.75 66.25
CA SER A 277 31.40 -43.97 67.04
C SER A 277 32.46 -45.01 66.69
#